data_f8b595d66facfca85eae034a58cbb346
#
_entry.id   f8b595d66facfca85eae034a58cbb346
#
_cell.length_a   1.000
_cell.length_b   1.000
_cell.length_c   1.000
_cell.angle_alpha   90.00
_cell.angle_beta   90.00
_cell.angle_gamma   90.00
#
_symmetry.space_group_name_H-M   'P 1'
#
loop_
_entity.id
_entity.type
_entity.pdbx_description
1 polymer ?
#
loop_
_entity_poly.entity_id
_entity_poly.type
_entity_poly.pdbx_seq_one_letter_code
_entity_poly.pdbx_strand_id
1 'polypeptide(L)'
;MNGLSIDTVHPTEQILSYNLFMGLDYGVKRIGISIGNKLLREAKPCPSVSGSAAQQWTQIAERIRQWEPEALVVGVPFHPDGAEHENTHKARRFMRQLEGRFKLPVFEVDERYSTTEAIGSQYPGFESQSKKPAKVDIDSESACIFLNQFFRTLKP
;
A
#
# COMPACT_ATOMS: atom_id res chain seq x y z
N MET A 1 14.28 14.64 -16.51
CA MET A 1 13.56 14.47 -16.16
C MET A 1 12.92 13.89 -15.52
N ASN A 2 12.80 14.02 -15.40
CA ASN A 2 12.27 13.58 -14.68
C ASN A 2 11.14 13.43 -14.15
N GLY A 3 11.22 13.13 -13.04
CA GLY A 3 10.03 13.05 -12.32
C GLY A 3 8.95 13.94 -12.80
N LEU A 4 9.36 15.01 -13.29
CA LEU A 4 8.45 15.97 -13.81
C LEU A 4 7.65 15.43 -14.97
N SER A 5 8.26 14.66 -15.80
CA SER A 5 7.55 14.01 -16.86
C SER A 5 6.49 13.08 -16.34
N ILE A 6 6.75 12.44 -15.23
CA ILE A 6 5.78 11.59 -14.61
C ILE A 6 4.58 12.39 -14.17
N ASP A 7 4.82 13.55 -13.61
CA ASP A 7 3.73 14.38 -13.11
C ASP A 7 2.84 14.86 -14.22
N THR A 8 3.40 15.12 -15.40
CA THR A 8 2.62 15.66 -16.47
C THR A 8 1.99 14.61 -17.35
N VAL A 9 2.51 13.40 -17.32
CA VAL A 9 1.91 12.30 -18.05
C VAL A 9 0.67 11.85 -17.33
N HIS A 10 -0.29 11.35 -18.03
CA HIS A 10 -1.48 10.84 -17.40
C HIS A 10 -1.13 9.63 -16.56
N PRO A 11 -1.23 9.75 -15.23
CA PRO A 11 -0.87 8.65 -14.36
C PRO A 11 -1.62 7.37 -14.69
N THR A 12 -2.83 7.50 -15.18
CA THR A 12 -3.65 6.35 -15.51
C THR A 12 -3.01 5.48 -16.58
N GLU A 13 -2.41 6.10 -17.57
CA GLU A 13 -1.78 5.33 -18.64
C GLU A 13 -0.60 4.55 -18.13
N GLN A 14 0.22 5.16 -17.29
CA GLN A 14 1.34 4.45 -16.71
C GLN A 14 0.89 3.33 -15.81
N ILE A 15 -0.11 3.59 -15.02
CA ILE A 15 -0.63 2.61 -14.07
C ILE A 15 -1.16 1.40 -14.82
N LEU A 16 -1.79 1.62 -15.95
CA LEU A 16 -2.35 0.51 -16.71
C LEU A 16 -1.30 -0.42 -17.27
N SER A 17 -0.07 0.03 -17.40
CA SER A 17 1.00 -0.82 -17.88
C SER A 17 1.56 -1.75 -16.83
N TYR A 18 1.26 -1.50 -15.55
CA TYR A 18 1.75 -2.35 -14.47
C TYR A 18 0.71 -3.37 -14.09
N ASN A 19 1.15 -4.54 -13.67
CA ASN A 19 0.26 -5.59 -13.22
C ASN A 19 0.42 -5.92 -11.76
N LEU A 20 1.63 -5.97 -11.27
CA LEU A 20 1.90 -6.38 -9.89
C LEU A 20 2.24 -5.18 -9.03
N PHE A 21 1.44 -4.98 -7.99
CA PHE A 21 1.57 -3.84 -7.07
C PHE A 21 1.79 -4.33 -5.66
N MET A 22 2.58 -3.58 -4.92
CA MET A 22 2.75 -3.84 -3.49
C MET A 22 2.10 -2.69 -2.73
N GLY A 23 1.21 -3.01 -1.80
CA GLY A 23 0.57 -2.02 -0.95
C GLY A 23 1.31 -1.95 0.38
N LEU A 24 1.47 -0.74 0.90
CA LEU A 24 2.15 -0.53 2.17
C LEU A 24 1.30 0.39 3.05
N ASP A 25 1.10 -0.06 4.28
CA ASP A 25 0.41 0.73 5.30
C ASP A 25 1.46 1.20 6.29
N TYR A 26 1.91 2.43 6.13
CA TYR A 26 3.02 2.97 6.91
C TYR A 26 2.62 3.20 8.36
N GLY A 27 3.43 2.68 9.29
CA GLY A 27 3.32 2.97 10.69
C GLY A 27 4.72 3.13 11.25
N VAL A 28 4.83 3.82 12.36
CA VAL A 28 6.14 4.08 12.94
C VAL A 28 6.81 2.78 13.38
N LYS A 29 6.06 1.90 13.98
CA LYS A 29 6.62 0.66 14.54
C LYS A 29 6.48 -0.52 13.59
N ARG A 30 5.46 -0.53 12.77
CA ARG A 30 5.21 -1.64 11.85
C ARG A 30 4.64 -1.11 10.56
N ILE A 31 4.96 -1.80 9.49
CA ILE A 31 4.45 -1.46 8.17
C ILE A 31 3.77 -2.69 7.61
N GLY A 32 2.49 -2.56 7.30
CA GLY A 32 1.75 -3.64 6.69
C GLY A 32 2.09 -3.75 5.22
N ILE A 33 2.15 -4.97 4.71
CA ILE A 33 2.55 -5.23 3.33
C ILE A 33 1.50 -6.09 2.66
N SER A 34 1.14 -5.73 1.45
CA SER A 34 0.26 -6.56 0.62
C SER A 34 0.82 -6.65 -0.77
N ILE A 35 0.39 -7.67 -1.50
CA ILE A 35 0.77 -7.81 -2.89
C ILE A 35 -0.52 -8.07 -3.68
N GLY A 36 -0.66 -7.46 -4.82
CA GLY A 36 -1.87 -7.63 -5.59
C GLY A 36 -1.64 -7.50 -7.07
N ASN A 37 -2.48 -8.19 -7.82
CA ASN A 37 -2.44 -8.20 -9.27
C ASN A 37 -3.61 -7.38 -9.80
N LYS A 38 -3.32 -6.42 -10.63
CA LYS A 38 -4.34 -5.53 -11.17
C LYS A 38 -5.38 -6.27 -12.01
N LEU A 39 -4.93 -7.25 -12.75
CA LEU A 39 -5.83 -8.00 -13.62
C LEU A 39 -6.84 -8.81 -12.80
N LEU A 40 -6.39 -9.39 -11.70
CA LEU A 40 -7.25 -10.15 -10.83
C LEU A 40 -8.01 -9.27 -9.86
N ARG A 41 -7.54 -8.04 -9.67
CA ARG A 41 -8.11 -7.10 -8.71
C ARG A 41 -8.19 -7.70 -7.32
N GLU A 42 -7.11 -8.35 -6.96
CA GLU A 42 -7.04 -9.11 -5.72
C GLU A 42 -5.72 -8.85 -5.03
N ALA A 43 -5.79 -8.57 -3.73
CA ALA A 43 -4.60 -8.35 -2.92
C ALA A 43 -4.54 -9.38 -1.81
N LYS A 44 -3.33 -9.79 -1.46
CA LYS A 44 -3.09 -10.73 -0.38
C LYS A 44 -2.13 -10.14 0.62
N PRO A 45 -2.33 -10.41 1.91
CA PRO A 45 -1.41 -9.89 2.91
C PRO A 45 -0.09 -10.64 2.89
N CYS A 46 0.97 -9.90 3.14
CA CYS A 46 2.30 -10.46 3.35
C CYS A 46 2.68 -10.19 4.80
N PRO A 47 3.69 -10.86 5.32
CA PRO A 47 4.12 -10.54 6.68
C PRO A 47 4.52 -9.08 6.78
N SER A 48 4.03 -8.40 7.80
CA SER A 48 4.38 -7.00 8.02
C SER A 48 5.84 -6.89 8.42
N VAL A 49 6.38 -5.68 8.32
CA VAL A 49 7.76 -5.45 8.72
C VAL A 49 7.76 -4.62 9.99
N SER A 50 8.77 -4.83 10.83
CA SER A 50 8.82 -4.17 12.11
C SER A 50 10.26 -4.01 12.56
N GLY A 51 10.44 -3.30 13.68
CA GLY A 51 11.76 -3.08 14.25
C GLY A 51 12.20 -1.65 14.02
N SER A 52 13.51 -1.43 14.09
CA SER A 52 14.07 -0.11 13.87
C SER A 52 13.91 0.30 12.41
N ALA A 53 14.14 1.56 12.13
CA ALA A 53 14.05 2.05 10.76
C ALA A 53 14.96 1.26 9.83
N ALA A 54 16.17 0.99 10.26
CA ALA A 54 17.11 0.23 9.43
C ALA A 54 16.61 -1.18 9.20
N GLN A 55 16.05 -1.81 10.23
CA GLN A 55 15.50 -3.14 10.09
C GLN A 55 14.30 -3.17 9.17
N GLN A 56 13.47 -2.14 9.24
CA GLN A 56 12.31 -2.04 8.36
C GLN A 56 12.75 -1.93 6.91
N TRP A 57 13.74 -1.10 6.63
CA TRP A 57 14.21 -0.94 5.25
C TRP A 57 14.79 -2.23 4.69
N THR A 58 15.51 -2.98 5.53
CA THR A 58 16.05 -4.27 5.10
C THR A 58 14.92 -5.23 4.74
N GLN A 59 13.89 -5.27 5.58
CA GLN A 59 12.77 -6.17 5.35
C GLN A 59 11.96 -5.77 4.13
N ILE A 60 11.77 -4.47 3.92
CA ILE A 60 11.06 -4.00 2.74
C ILE A 60 11.83 -4.41 1.48
N ALA A 61 13.14 -4.24 1.51
CA ALA A 61 13.97 -4.64 0.38
C ALA A 61 13.82 -6.12 0.07
N GLU A 62 13.74 -6.93 1.11
CA GLU A 62 13.52 -8.37 0.94
C GLU A 62 12.18 -8.69 0.31
N ARG A 63 11.14 -8.00 0.75
CA ARG A 63 9.80 -8.20 0.18
C ARG A 63 9.77 -7.80 -1.29
N ILE A 64 10.41 -6.69 -1.60
CA ILE A 64 10.45 -6.21 -2.98
C ILE A 64 11.22 -7.19 -3.86
N ARG A 65 12.33 -7.71 -3.34
CA ARG A 65 13.12 -8.69 -4.08
C ARG A 65 12.35 -9.98 -4.29
N GLN A 66 11.58 -10.38 -3.30
CA GLN A 66 10.83 -11.61 -3.35
C GLN A 66 9.68 -11.54 -4.36
N TRP A 67 8.95 -10.43 -4.36
CA TRP A 67 7.72 -10.32 -5.15
C TRP A 67 7.90 -9.55 -6.44
N GLU A 68 8.94 -8.76 -6.55
CA GLU A 68 9.27 -7.97 -7.74
C GLU A 68 8.07 -7.15 -8.23
N PRO A 69 7.49 -6.32 -7.35
CA PRO A 69 6.36 -5.51 -7.81
C PRO A 69 6.83 -4.48 -8.83
N GLU A 70 5.91 -4.10 -9.69
CA GLU A 70 6.20 -3.09 -10.70
C GLU A 70 5.96 -1.68 -10.19
N ALA A 71 5.10 -1.57 -9.16
CA ALA A 71 4.79 -0.28 -8.56
C ALA A 71 4.38 -0.48 -7.12
N LEU A 72 4.43 0.60 -6.35
CA LEU A 72 4.09 0.58 -4.93
C LEU A 72 2.92 1.51 -4.68
N VAL A 73 2.08 1.16 -3.71
CA VAL A 73 0.92 1.97 -3.32
C VAL A 73 0.98 2.16 -1.81
N VAL A 74 0.88 3.40 -1.35
CA VAL A 74 0.97 3.73 0.07
C VAL A 74 -0.32 4.40 0.51
N GLY A 75 -0.89 3.92 1.61
CA GLY A 75 -2.04 4.57 2.22
C GLY A 75 -1.59 5.82 2.96
N VAL A 76 -2.24 6.93 2.68
CA VAL A 76 -1.89 8.22 3.28
C VAL A 76 -3.06 8.71 4.12
N PRO A 77 -2.87 8.92 5.41
CA PRO A 77 -3.97 9.35 6.28
C PRO A 77 -4.21 10.85 6.19
N PHE A 78 -5.45 11.22 6.40
CA PHE A 78 -5.89 12.61 6.46
C PHE A 78 -6.90 12.74 7.59
N HIS A 79 -7.15 13.97 8.02
CA HIS A 79 -8.26 14.23 8.92
C HIS A 79 -9.58 13.94 8.18
N PRO A 80 -10.67 13.67 8.90
CA PRO A 80 -11.93 13.38 8.23
C PRO A 80 -12.40 14.47 7.26
N ASP A 81 -12.05 15.72 7.52
CA ASP A 81 -12.42 16.83 6.65
C ASP A 81 -11.47 16.99 5.45
N GLY A 82 -10.49 16.13 5.32
CA GLY A 82 -9.55 16.19 4.22
C GLY A 82 -8.29 16.97 4.50
N ALA A 83 -8.18 17.60 5.66
CA ALA A 83 -6.98 18.36 6.00
C ALA A 83 -5.82 17.43 6.31
N GLU A 84 -4.63 17.86 5.96
CA GLU A 84 -3.44 17.08 6.27
C GLU A 84 -3.11 17.16 7.75
N HIS A 85 -2.56 16.08 8.28
CA HIS A 85 -2.04 16.09 9.63
C HIS A 85 -0.62 15.53 9.62
N GLU A 86 -0.08 15.39 10.81
CA GLU A 86 1.33 15.00 10.95
C GLU A 86 1.61 13.70 10.24
N ASN A 87 0.72 12.73 10.35
CA ASN A 87 0.93 11.44 9.73
C ASN A 87 0.81 11.48 8.21
N THR A 88 0.09 12.44 7.68
CA THR A 88 0.05 12.66 6.23
C THR A 88 1.46 12.95 5.71
N HIS A 89 2.14 13.84 6.40
CA HIS A 89 3.49 14.23 6.01
C HIS A 89 4.47 13.08 6.18
N LYS A 90 4.33 12.32 7.24
CA LYS A 90 5.21 11.16 7.48
C LYS A 90 5.03 10.11 6.40
N ALA A 91 3.81 9.83 6.03
CA ALA A 91 3.54 8.84 4.98
C ALA A 91 4.09 9.31 3.64
N ARG A 92 3.95 10.58 3.33
CA ARG A 92 4.47 11.12 2.07
C ARG A 92 6.00 11.13 2.05
N ARG A 93 6.61 11.38 3.19
CA ARG A 93 8.06 11.28 3.29
C ARG A 93 8.50 9.84 3.04
N PHE A 94 7.78 8.90 3.61
CA PHE A 94 8.05 7.48 3.39
C PHE A 94 7.93 7.13 1.91
N MET A 95 6.94 7.67 1.23
CA MET A 95 6.77 7.46 -0.20
C MET A 95 7.99 7.94 -0.99
N ARG A 96 8.49 9.11 -0.65
CA ARG A 96 9.66 9.66 -1.33
C ARG A 96 10.89 8.78 -1.08
N GLN A 97 11.02 8.24 0.12
CA GLN A 97 12.12 7.36 0.45
C GLN A 97 12.02 6.04 -0.31
N LEU A 98 10.82 5.51 -0.46
CA LEU A 98 10.60 4.30 -1.25
C LEU A 98 11.02 4.52 -2.68
N GLU A 99 10.59 5.61 -3.26
CA GLU A 99 10.90 5.91 -4.64
C GLU A 99 12.40 6.07 -4.85
N GLY A 100 13.05 6.77 -3.94
CA GLY A 100 14.48 7.00 -4.06
C GLY A 100 15.30 5.74 -3.85
N ARG A 101 14.88 4.87 -2.93
CA ARG A 101 15.63 3.66 -2.63
C ARG A 101 15.45 2.57 -3.66
N PHE A 102 14.24 2.39 -4.16
CA PHE A 102 13.94 1.24 -4.99
C PHE A 102 13.69 1.57 -6.45
N LYS A 103 13.62 2.84 -6.77
CA LYS A 103 13.44 3.28 -8.16
C LYS A 103 12.17 2.72 -8.78
N LEU A 104 11.15 2.57 -7.98
CA LEU A 104 9.84 2.11 -8.42
C LEU A 104 8.83 3.25 -8.31
N PRO A 105 7.85 3.32 -9.18
CA PRO A 105 6.80 4.33 -9.02
C PRO A 105 6.01 4.08 -7.74
N VAL A 106 5.64 5.14 -7.05
CA VAL A 106 4.90 5.06 -5.80
C VAL A 106 3.65 5.92 -5.94
N PHE A 107 2.50 5.32 -5.70
CA PHE A 107 1.22 6.01 -5.78
C PHE A 107 0.59 6.09 -4.40
N GLU A 108 -0.23 7.09 -4.17
CA GLU A 108 -0.89 7.21 -2.87
C GLU A 108 -2.38 6.89 -3.00
N VAL A 109 -2.94 6.39 -1.92
CA VAL A 109 -4.38 6.21 -1.80
C VAL A 109 -4.81 6.84 -0.48
N ASP A 110 -5.96 7.49 -0.47
CA ASP A 110 -6.48 8.18 0.70
C ASP A 110 -7.02 7.16 1.69
N GLU A 111 -6.36 7.09 2.84
CA GLU A 111 -6.69 6.11 3.86
C GLU A 111 -8.07 6.34 4.48
N ARG A 112 -8.65 7.53 4.35
CA ARG A 112 -9.96 7.82 4.92
C ARG A 112 -11.06 6.87 4.43
N TYR A 113 -10.86 6.28 3.25
CA TYR A 113 -11.87 5.39 2.69
C TYR A 113 -11.70 3.94 3.11
N SER A 114 -10.73 3.66 3.97
CA SER A 114 -10.48 2.31 4.47
C SER A 114 -10.96 2.22 5.90
N THR A 115 -12.23 1.90 6.07
CA THR A 115 -12.82 1.83 7.40
C THR A 115 -12.91 0.39 7.85
N THR A 116 -13.17 0.21 9.13
CA THR A 116 -13.38 -1.12 9.68
C THR A 116 -14.56 -1.83 9.01
N GLU A 117 -15.59 -1.08 8.71
CA GLU A 117 -16.72 -1.64 8.01
C GLU A 117 -16.34 -2.10 6.62
N ALA A 118 -15.52 -1.29 5.94
CA ALA A 118 -15.04 -1.67 4.62
C ALA A 118 -14.23 -2.95 4.68
N ILE A 119 -13.44 -3.12 5.73
CA ILE A 119 -12.69 -4.33 5.92
C ILE A 119 -13.62 -5.54 5.96
N GLY A 120 -14.62 -5.48 6.79
CA GLY A 120 -15.53 -6.59 6.95
C GLY A 120 -16.31 -6.91 5.70
N SER A 121 -16.77 -5.89 4.99
CA SER A 121 -17.60 -6.13 3.82
C SER A 121 -16.78 -6.55 2.60
N GLN A 122 -15.55 -6.10 2.50
CA GLN A 122 -14.74 -6.42 1.33
C GLN A 122 -14.14 -7.80 1.37
N TYR A 123 -14.06 -8.38 2.53
CA TYR A 123 -13.48 -9.70 2.68
C TYR A 123 -14.47 -10.58 3.40
N PRO A 124 -15.41 -11.15 2.65
CA PRO A 124 -16.43 -11.98 3.30
C PRO A 124 -15.85 -13.12 4.11
N GLY A 125 -14.68 -13.60 3.71
CA GLY A 125 -14.02 -14.64 4.46
C GLY A 125 -13.20 -14.16 5.63
N PHE A 126 -13.16 -12.85 5.83
CA PHE A 126 -12.31 -12.26 6.85
C PHE A 126 -12.68 -12.76 8.24
N GLU A 127 -13.94 -12.81 8.53
CA GLU A 127 -14.40 -13.26 9.83
C GLU A 127 -14.01 -14.69 10.09
N SER A 128 -14.10 -15.54 9.09
CA SER A 128 -13.64 -16.90 9.23
C SER A 128 -12.16 -16.93 9.49
N GLN A 129 -11.43 -16.07 8.82
CA GLN A 129 -10.00 -16.01 9.02
C GLN A 129 -9.66 -15.49 10.38
N SER A 130 -10.46 -14.63 10.92
CA SER A 130 -10.21 -14.10 12.25
C SER A 130 -10.31 -15.16 13.31
N LYS A 131 -10.87 -16.29 12.99
CA LYS A 131 -10.87 -17.42 13.92
C LYS A 131 -9.49 -18.04 14.04
N LYS A 132 -8.56 -17.61 13.21
CA LYS A 132 -7.18 -18.04 13.30
C LYS A 132 -6.32 -16.85 13.65
N PRO A 133 -6.49 -16.34 14.84
CA PRO A 133 -5.90 -15.05 15.19
C PRO A 133 -4.40 -15.00 15.05
N ALA A 134 -3.75 -16.09 15.27
CA ALA A 134 -2.31 -16.08 15.20
C ALA A 134 -1.78 -15.84 13.80
N LYS A 135 -2.63 -16.01 12.81
CA LYS A 135 -2.21 -15.87 11.43
C LYS A 135 -2.63 -14.56 10.79
N VAL A 136 -3.44 -13.79 11.46
CA VAL A 136 -3.95 -12.56 10.89
C VAL A 136 -2.99 -11.42 11.19
N ASP A 137 -2.54 -10.76 10.15
CA ASP A 137 -1.68 -9.59 10.27
C ASP A 137 -2.53 -8.37 9.91
N ILE A 138 -3.02 -7.69 10.95
CA ILE A 138 -3.95 -6.59 10.77
C ILE A 138 -3.35 -5.45 9.95
N ASP A 139 -2.07 -5.18 10.16
CA ASP A 139 -1.42 -4.12 9.40
C ASP A 139 -1.39 -4.46 7.91
N SER A 140 -1.12 -5.71 7.60
CA SER A 140 -1.07 -6.14 6.21
C SER A 140 -2.45 -6.22 5.60
N GLU A 141 -3.46 -6.49 6.40
CA GLU A 141 -4.83 -6.47 5.89
C GLU A 141 -5.26 -5.06 5.54
N SER A 142 -4.83 -4.08 6.32
CA SER A 142 -5.06 -2.69 5.95
C SER A 142 -4.39 -2.37 4.62
N ALA A 143 -3.18 -2.87 4.42
CA ALA A 143 -2.49 -2.68 3.16
C ALA A 143 -3.25 -3.34 2.00
N CYS A 144 -3.91 -4.45 2.25
CA CYS A 144 -4.76 -5.08 1.23
C CYS A 144 -5.95 -4.19 0.86
N ILE A 145 -6.55 -3.57 1.87
CA ILE A 145 -7.69 -2.70 1.63
C ILE A 145 -7.28 -1.51 0.79
N PHE A 146 -6.14 -0.91 1.11
CA PHE A 146 -5.65 0.21 0.32
C PHE A 146 -5.40 -0.21 -1.12
N LEU A 147 -4.81 -1.37 -1.31
CA LEU A 147 -4.47 -1.83 -2.64
C LEU A 147 -5.72 -2.17 -3.44
N ASN A 148 -6.68 -2.83 -2.81
CA ASN A 148 -7.95 -3.13 -3.48
C ASN A 148 -8.70 -1.86 -3.84
N GLN A 149 -8.66 -0.88 -2.95
CA GLN A 149 -9.29 0.39 -3.21
C GLN A 149 -8.62 1.09 -4.38
N PHE A 150 -7.30 1.04 -4.43
CA PHE A 150 -6.54 1.60 -5.53
C PHE A 150 -6.97 0.96 -6.85
N PHE A 151 -7.09 -0.37 -6.88
CA PHE A 151 -7.54 -1.06 -8.09
C PHE A 151 -8.91 -0.59 -8.55
N ARG A 152 -9.80 -0.31 -7.61
CA ARG A 152 -11.15 0.16 -7.95
C ARG A 152 -11.15 1.53 -8.59
N THR A 153 -10.15 2.34 -8.29
CA THR A 153 -10.06 3.66 -8.91
C THR A 153 -9.55 3.58 -10.34
N LEU A 154 -8.98 2.44 -10.72
CA LEU A 154 -8.46 2.25 -12.07
C LEU A 154 -9.56 1.71 -12.94
N LYS A 155 -10.12 2.54 -13.75
CA LYS A 155 -11.19 2.11 -14.63
C LYS A 155 -10.62 1.48 -15.89
N PRO A 156 -11.27 0.47 -16.40
CA PRO A 156 -10.81 -0.18 -17.63
C PRO A 156 -10.80 0.76 -18.80
#